data_6846f4d38082e077d9f064aa56b806cc
#
_entry.id   6846f4d38082e077d9f064aa56b806cc
#
_cell.length_a   1.000
_cell.length_b   1.000
_cell.length_c   1.000
_cell.angle_alpha   90.00
_cell.angle_beta   90.00
_cell.angle_gamma   90.00
#
_symmetry.space_group_name_H-M   'P 1'
#
loop_
_entity.id
_entity.type
_entity.pdbx_description
1 polymer ?
#
loop_
_entity_poly.entity_id
_entity_poly.type
_entity_poly.pdbx_seq_one_letter_code
_entity_poly.pdbx_strand_id
1 'polypeptide(L)'
;MSELMGASDQRSNLDPQVLQLINRFGLPLGVGDKSIDTVCRENNVDSNTLVTVINYAINGQVEQQGEIHIPTLQKYLENAHNYFMGFQLPRIRQTLLEAINLADSDTKIPLLIIQFFDEYVNEIRTHIQHENECCFEQHPTDDKHVAQKAHELKNLIIKYYPHNQQHQSPQADEQTRLLYTALHELYHFEKELALHCNIEDHIMLPAISSQNIEDASNVAEKNTTDDLSAREVEVL
;
A
#
# COMPACT_ATOMS: atom_id res chain seq x y z
N MET A 1 9.84 6.16 -18.65
CA MET A 1 8.38 6.15 -18.97
C MET A 1 8.09 5.57 -20.35
N SER A 2 8.83 5.91 -21.42
CA SER A 2 8.65 5.26 -22.73
C SER A 2 8.99 3.76 -22.73
N GLU A 3 9.93 3.32 -21.88
CA GLU A 3 10.30 1.91 -21.72
C GLU A 3 9.24 1.09 -20.95
N LEU A 4 8.52 1.71 -20.01
CA LEU A 4 7.34 1.12 -19.36
C LEU A 4 6.12 1.09 -20.32
N MET A 5 6.16 1.87 -21.39
CA MET A 5 5.08 2.01 -22.35
C MET A 5 5.26 1.15 -23.61
N GLY A 6 6.33 0.34 -23.72
CA GLY A 6 6.58 -0.57 -24.86
C GLY A 6 6.62 0.13 -26.23
N ALA A 7 7.77 0.13 -26.87
CA ALA A 7 7.93 0.67 -28.23
C ALA A 7 7.19 -0.20 -29.25
N SER A 8 5.92 0.01 -29.45
CA SER A 8 5.18 -0.27 -30.68
C SER A 8 3.77 0.29 -30.59
N ASP A 9 3.34 0.93 -31.59
CA ASP A 9 2.07 1.55 -32.02
C ASP A 9 0.74 0.92 -31.51
N GLN A 10 0.72 0.49 -30.26
CA GLN A 10 -0.49 0.15 -29.49
C GLN A 10 -0.62 1.20 -28.40
N ARG A 11 -1.75 1.91 -28.43
CA ARG A 11 -2.20 2.84 -27.39
C ARG A 11 -1.81 2.26 -26.05
N SER A 12 -0.82 2.87 -25.38
CA SER A 12 -0.27 2.40 -24.12
C SER A 12 -1.39 2.42 -23.07
N ASN A 13 -1.99 1.26 -22.84
CA ASN A 13 -2.85 1.06 -21.71
C ASN A 13 -1.92 0.96 -20.48
N LEU A 14 -1.58 2.11 -19.90
CA LEU A 14 -0.88 2.13 -18.62
C LEU A 14 -1.79 1.42 -17.60
N ASP A 15 -1.26 0.38 -16.97
CA ASP A 15 -2.00 -0.34 -15.94
C ASP A 15 -2.37 0.66 -14.82
N PRO A 16 -3.64 0.77 -14.42
CA PRO A 16 -4.05 1.63 -13.32
C PRO A 16 -3.26 1.39 -12.03
N GLN A 17 -2.82 0.16 -11.80
CA GLN A 17 -2.00 -0.20 -10.65
C GLN A 17 -0.63 0.48 -10.70
N VAL A 18 0.01 0.56 -11.87
CA VAL A 18 1.28 1.27 -12.05
C VAL A 18 1.13 2.77 -11.78
N LEU A 19 0.01 3.38 -12.18
CA LEU A 19 -0.27 4.79 -11.85
C LEU A 19 -0.33 5.05 -10.35
N GLN A 20 -0.92 4.13 -9.60
CA GLN A 20 -0.97 4.24 -8.14
C GLN A 20 0.42 4.16 -7.53
N LEU A 21 1.24 3.19 -7.95
CA LEU A 21 2.62 3.05 -7.49
C LEU A 21 3.44 4.31 -7.76
N ILE A 22 3.39 4.85 -8.99
CA ILE A 22 4.06 6.10 -9.36
C ILE A 22 3.65 7.24 -8.43
N ASN A 23 2.35 7.36 -8.11
CA ASN A 23 1.85 8.36 -7.18
C ASN A 23 2.40 8.15 -5.75
N ARG A 24 2.47 6.89 -5.25
CA ARG A 24 3.01 6.57 -3.91
C ARG A 24 4.51 6.83 -3.81
N PHE A 25 5.27 6.66 -4.90
CA PHE A 25 6.66 7.10 -4.99
C PHE A 25 6.82 8.62 -5.06
N GLY A 26 5.73 9.38 -5.13
CA GLY A 26 5.76 10.84 -5.22
C GLY A 26 6.21 11.37 -6.57
N LEU A 27 6.17 10.53 -7.61
CA LEU A 27 6.58 10.94 -8.94
C LEU A 27 5.48 11.75 -9.64
N PRO A 28 5.82 12.85 -10.33
CA PRO A 28 4.85 13.70 -11.01
C PRO A 28 4.34 13.06 -12.29
N LEU A 29 3.15 13.47 -12.70
CA LEU A 29 2.66 13.26 -14.08
C LEU A 29 3.25 14.31 -15.04
N GLY A 30 3.14 14.06 -16.35
CA GLY A 30 3.56 15.05 -17.35
C GLY A 30 5.07 15.10 -17.56
N VAL A 31 5.76 14.00 -17.33
CA VAL A 31 7.23 13.89 -17.47
C VAL A 31 7.75 13.95 -18.92
N GLY A 32 6.86 13.98 -19.92
CA GLY A 32 7.21 14.00 -21.35
C GLY A 32 7.98 12.74 -21.76
N ASP A 33 9.01 12.92 -22.57
CA ASP A 33 9.85 11.83 -23.12
C ASP A 33 11.05 11.47 -22.20
N LYS A 34 11.05 11.93 -20.95
CA LYS A 34 12.13 11.60 -19.99
C LYS A 34 12.18 10.10 -19.70
N SER A 35 13.40 9.58 -19.56
CA SER A 35 13.60 8.20 -19.09
C SER A 35 13.20 8.07 -17.61
N ILE A 36 12.90 6.84 -17.19
CA ILE A 36 12.60 6.51 -15.78
C ILE A 36 13.72 7.00 -14.88
N ASP A 37 14.97 6.70 -15.19
CA ASP A 37 16.14 7.12 -14.40
C ASP A 37 16.25 8.64 -14.25
N THR A 38 15.92 9.38 -15.30
CA THR A 38 15.94 10.84 -15.24
C THR A 38 14.85 11.35 -14.29
N VAL A 39 13.64 10.82 -14.39
CA VAL A 39 12.53 11.22 -13.53
C VAL A 39 12.81 10.85 -12.08
N CYS A 40 13.31 9.64 -11.82
CA CYS A 40 13.66 9.18 -10.48
C CYS A 40 14.74 10.06 -9.86
N ARG A 41 15.81 10.33 -10.58
CA ARG A 41 16.91 11.21 -10.10
C ARG A 41 16.43 12.62 -9.79
N GLU A 42 15.58 13.22 -10.62
CA GLU A 42 15.04 14.56 -10.39
C GLU A 42 14.13 14.63 -9.16
N ASN A 43 13.55 13.50 -8.72
CA ASN A 43 12.64 13.42 -7.58
C ASN A 43 13.24 12.68 -6.36
N ASN A 44 14.55 12.40 -6.36
CA ASN A 44 15.26 11.67 -5.30
C ASN A 44 14.64 10.28 -5.00
N VAL A 45 14.22 9.59 -6.03
CA VAL A 45 13.70 8.21 -5.98
C VAL A 45 14.76 7.28 -6.56
N ASP A 46 15.05 6.17 -5.90
CA ASP A 46 15.89 5.13 -6.45
C ASP A 46 15.17 4.36 -7.56
N SER A 47 15.75 4.36 -8.77
CA SER A 47 15.10 3.78 -9.94
C SER A 47 15.02 2.25 -9.88
N ASN A 48 16.01 1.59 -9.26
CA ASN A 48 16.00 0.14 -9.10
C ASN A 48 14.88 -0.30 -8.15
N THR A 49 14.74 0.37 -7.01
CA THR A 49 13.65 0.12 -6.05
C THR A 49 12.28 0.34 -6.69
N LEU A 50 12.11 1.43 -7.45
CA LEU A 50 10.86 1.70 -8.18
C LEU A 50 10.52 0.56 -9.15
N VAL A 51 11.47 0.16 -9.99
CA VAL A 51 11.27 -0.90 -11.00
C VAL A 51 11.00 -2.24 -10.35
N THR A 52 11.70 -2.58 -9.26
CA THR A 52 11.47 -3.82 -8.51
C THR A 52 10.04 -3.88 -7.94
N VAL A 53 9.56 -2.79 -7.33
CA VAL A 53 8.18 -2.72 -6.79
C VAL A 53 7.13 -2.81 -7.91
N ILE A 54 7.35 -2.14 -9.04
CA ILE A 54 6.44 -2.21 -10.19
C ILE A 54 6.39 -3.63 -10.76
N ASN A 55 7.54 -4.27 -10.97
CA ASN A 55 7.61 -5.63 -11.48
C ASN A 55 6.94 -6.62 -10.53
N TYR A 56 7.17 -6.47 -9.22
CA TYR A 56 6.49 -7.28 -8.22
C TYR A 56 4.96 -7.12 -8.28
N ALA A 57 4.48 -5.89 -8.38
CA ALA A 57 3.04 -5.61 -8.46
C ALA A 57 2.38 -6.21 -9.72
N ILE A 58 3.10 -6.28 -10.83
CA ILE A 58 2.59 -6.84 -12.09
C ILE A 58 2.70 -8.36 -12.13
N ASN A 59 3.84 -8.92 -11.70
CA ASN A 59 4.21 -10.32 -11.91
C ASN A 59 4.01 -11.18 -10.65
N GLY A 60 3.88 -10.59 -9.46
CA GLY A 60 3.81 -11.29 -8.18
C GLY A 60 5.11 -11.97 -7.75
N GLN A 61 6.24 -11.65 -8.42
CA GLN A 61 7.54 -12.22 -8.14
C GLN A 61 8.58 -11.12 -7.97
N VAL A 62 9.48 -11.30 -7.01
CA VAL A 62 10.58 -10.37 -6.78
C VAL A 62 11.69 -10.70 -7.79
N GLU A 63 11.72 -9.96 -8.88
CA GLU A 63 12.86 -9.97 -9.82
C GLU A 63 13.84 -8.88 -9.37
N GLN A 64 14.74 -9.24 -8.46
CA GLN A 64 15.72 -8.30 -7.92
C GLN A 64 16.85 -8.10 -8.94
N GLN A 65 16.94 -6.92 -9.52
CA GLN A 65 17.99 -6.54 -10.47
C GLN A 65 19.14 -5.74 -9.81
N GLY A 66 19.08 -5.55 -8.49
CA GLY A 66 20.07 -4.79 -7.71
C GLY A 66 19.66 -4.66 -6.25
N GLU A 67 20.40 -3.84 -5.50
CA GLU A 67 20.14 -3.56 -4.10
C GLU A 67 18.90 -2.65 -3.96
N ILE A 68 18.07 -2.92 -2.94
CA ILE A 68 16.91 -2.11 -2.60
C ILE A 68 17.35 -0.94 -1.73
N HIS A 69 17.05 0.28 -2.16
CA HIS A 69 17.28 1.48 -1.38
C HIS A 69 16.17 1.64 -0.33
N ILE A 70 16.42 1.14 0.89
CA ILE A 70 15.46 1.10 2.00
C ILE A 70 14.77 2.47 2.24
N PRO A 71 15.47 3.61 2.29
CA PRO A 71 14.80 4.91 2.49
C PRO A 71 13.78 5.26 1.40
N THR A 72 14.02 4.88 0.15
CA THR A 72 13.06 5.09 -0.94
C THR A 72 11.82 4.22 -0.75
N LEU A 73 12.01 2.95 -0.39
CA LEU A 73 10.91 2.02 -0.15
C LEU A 73 10.09 2.41 1.08
N GLN A 74 10.76 2.79 2.17
CA GLN A 74 10.10 3.30 3.38
C GLN A 74 9.21 4.51 3.06
N LYS A 75 9.74 5.46 2.28
CA LYS A 75 8.97 6.64 1.88
C LYS A 75 7.75 6.30 1.02
N TYR A 76 7.85 5.30 0.15
CA TYR A 76 6.74 4.76 -0.61
C TYR A 76 5.65 4.20 0.32
N LEU A 77 6.01 3.38 1.31
CA LEU A 77 5.08 2.79 2.28
C LEU A 77 4.39 3.87 3.13
N GLU A 78 5.14 4.84 3.66
CA GLU A 78 4.58 5.99 4.39
C GLU A 78 3.57 6.80 3.54
N ASN A 79 3.89 7.03 2.27
CA ASN A 79 2.98 7.74 1.36
C ASN A 79 1.70 6.92 1.09
N ALA A 80 1.79 5.59 1.03
CA ALA A 80 0.63 4.72 0.93
C ALA A 80 -0.25 4.81 2.20
N HIS A 81 0.33 4.74 3.39
CA HIS A 81 -0.37 4.94 4.67
C HIS A 81 -1.11 6.29 4.73
N ASN A 82 -0.42 7.37 4.35
CA ASN A 82 -1.01 8.71 4.31
C ASN A 82 -2.21 8.78 3.35
N TYR A 83 -2.12 8.12 2.21
CA TYR A 83 -3.22 8.07 1.26
C TYR A 83 -4.39 7.23 1.77
N PHE A 84 -4.14 6.07 2.36
CA PHE A 84 -5.18 5.23 2.93
C PHE A 84 -5.96 5.96 4.02
N MET A 85 -5.25 6.53 4.99
CA MET A 85 -5.86 7.18 6.15
C MET A 85 -6.38 8.59 5.86
N GLY A 86 -5.69 9.34 4.99
CA GLY A 86 -6.03 10.73 4.71
C GLY A 86 -7.03 10.94 3.59
N PHE A 87 -7.20 9.97 2.70
CA PHE A 87 -8.03 10.14 1.52
C PHE A 87 -9.00 8.97 1.26
N GLN A 88 -8.48 7.75 1.11
CA GLN A 88 -9.28 6.64 0.59
C GLN A 88 -10.34 6.18 1.58
N LEU A 89 -9.96 5.86 2.82
CA LEU A 89 -10.91 5.43 3.87
C LEU A 89 -11.93 6.52 4.23
N PRO A 90 -11.55 7.81 4.41
CA PRO A 90 -12.53 8.88 4.61
C PRO A 90 -13.53 9.01 3.45
N ARG A 91 -13.09 8.84 2.21
CA ARG A 91 -13.97 8.88 1.04
C ARG A 91 -14.98 7.74 1.04
N ILE A 92 -14.54 6.51 1.29
CA ILE A 92 -15.44 5.34 1.40
C ILE A 92 -16.49 5.59 2.49
N ARG A 93 -16.06 6.09 3.66
CA ARG A 93 -16.94 6.42 4.76
C ARG A 93 -18.00 7.45 4.35
N GLN A 94 -17.59 8.50 3.66
CA GLN A 94 -18.52 9.53 3.18
C GLN A 94 -19.54 8.93 2.22
N THR A 95 -19.12 8.13 1.24
CA THR A 95 -20.02 7.46 0.29
C THR A 95 -21.04 6.55 1.00
N LEU A 96 -20.60 5.82 2.03
CA LEU A 96 -21.51 5.01 2.87
C LEU A 96 -22.51 5.86 3.63
N LEU A 97 -22.08 6.98 4.22
CA LEU A 97 -22.97 7.90 4.92
C LEU A 97 -24.01 8.53 3.99
N GLU A 98 -23.61 8.93 2.79
CA GLU A 98 -24.54 9.46 1.78
C GLU A 98 -25.58 8.41 1.39
N ALA A 99 -25.18 7.16 1.19
CA ALA A 99 -26.10 6.06 0.91
C ALA A 99 -27.07 5.81 2.07
N ILE A 100 -26.62 5.92 3.31
CA ILE A 100 -27.44 5.74 4.51
C ILE A 100 -28.46 6.87 4.66
N ASN A 101 -28.08 8.12 4.41
CA ASN A 101 -28.96 9.28 4.50
C ASN A 101 -30.11 9.23 3.47
N LEU A 102 -29.95 8.49 2.37
CA LEU A 102 -31.01 8.25 1.39
C LEU A 102 -31.90 7.05 1.76
N ALA A 103 -31.53 6.29 2.80
CA ALA A 103 -32.30 5.14 3.25
C ALA A 103 -33.58 5.59 3.94
N ASP A 104 -34.72 5.23 3.37
CA ASP A 104 -36.02 5.36 4.01
C ASP A 104 -36.30 4.09 4.84
N SER A 105 -35.50 3.87 5.90
CA SER A 105 -35.66 2.65 6.70
C SER A 105 -35.51 2.91 8.19
N ASP A 106 -36.51 2.43 8.94
CA ASP A 106 -36.49 2.37 10.41
C ASP A 106 -35.52 1.29 10.96
N THR A 107 -34.72 0.63 10.09
CA THR A 107 -33.81 -0.43 10.51
C THR A 107 -32.50 0.17 11.05
N LYS A 108 -31.92 -0.50 12.06
CA LYS A 108 -30.63 -0.12 12.64
C LYS A 108 -29.42 -0.62 11.79
N ILE A 109 -29.67 -1.40 10.75
CA ILE A 109 -28.62 -2.04 9.94
C ILE A 109 -27.65 -1.02 9.30
N PRO A 110 -28.12 0.08 8.69
CA PRO A 110 -27.21 1.08 8.12
C PRO A 110 -26.23 1.67 9.13
N LEU A 111 -26.69 1.95 10.36
CA LEU A 111 -25.84 2.46 11.43
C LEU A 111 -24.81 1.41 11.90
N LEU A 112 -25.18 0.13 11.95
CA LEU A 112 -24.27 -0.95 12.28
C LEU A 112 -23.18 -1.10 11.22
N ILE A 113 -23.47 -0.89 9.94
CA ILE A 113 -22.47 -0.92 8.86
C ILE A 113 -21.44 0.19 9.05
N ILE A 114 -21.86 1.41 9.39
CA ILE A 114 -20.92 2.51 9.68
C ILE A 114 -20.09 2.21 10.92
N GLN A 115 -20.71 1.72 11.99
CA GLN A 115 -19.96 1.34 13.19
C GLN A 115 -18.90 0.28 12.87
N PHE A 116 -19.26 -0.75 12.13
CA PHE A 116 -18.33 -1.80 11.73
C PHE A 116 -17.20 -1.26 10.82
N PHE A 117 -17.54 -0.35 9.91
CA PHE A 117 -16.53 0.36 9.10
C PHE A 117 -15.57 1.17 9.97
N ASP A 118 -16.07 1.91 10.94
CA ASP A 118 -15.25 2.74 11.83
C ASP A 118 -14.32 1.86 12.72
N GLU A 119 -14.79 0.69 13.17
CA GLU A 119 -13.98 -0.31 13.85
C GLU A 119 -12.88 -0.86 12.94
N TYR A 120 -13.21 -1.17 11.69
CA TYR A 120 -12.25 -1.62 10.68
C TYR A 120 -11.16 -0.57 10.40
N VAL A 121 -11.54 0.70 10.22
CA VAL A 121 -10.59 1.82 10.04
C VAL A 121 -9.68 1.98 11.26
N ASN A 122 -10.21 1.76 12.47
CA ASN A 122 -9.40 1.86 13.68
C ASN A 122 -8.35 0.75 13.78
N GLU A 123 -8.66 -0.46 13.33
CA GLU A 123 -7.67 -1.56 13.26
C GLU A 123 -6.56 -1.27 12.26
N ILE A 124 -6.92 -0.80 11.06
CA ILE A 124 -5.92 -0.37 10.06
C ILE A 124 -5.03 0.73 10.65
N ARG A 125 -5.60 1.69 11.34
CA ARG A 125 -4.82 2.76 11.99
C ARG A 125 -3.83 2.22 13.00
N THR A 126 -4.27 1.29 13.84
CA THR A 126 -3.40 0.65 14.84
C THR A 126 -2.28 -0.14 14.20
N HIS A 127 -2.58 -0.88 13.14
CA HIS A 127 -1.60 -1.62 12.33
C HIS A 127 -0.54 -0.67 11.75
N ILE A 128 -0.95 0.37 11.01
CA ILE A 128 -0.06 1.39 10.43
C ILE A 128 0.78 2.11 11.51
N GLN A 129 0.21 2.42 12.67
CA GLN A 129 0.96 3.05 13.75
C GLN A 129 2.07 2.13 14.26
N HIS A 130 1.77 0.85 14.41
CA HIS A 130 2.74 -0.13 14.85
C HIS A 130 3.90 -0.29 13.85
N GLU A 131 3.63 -0.37 12.56
CA GLU A 131 4.65 -0.43 11.51
C GLU A 131 5.55 0.81 11.51
N ASN A 132 4.97 2.00 11.62
CA ASN A 132 5.72 3.25 11.69
C ASN A 132 6.61 3.36 12.96
N GLU A 133 6.18 2.79 14.09
CA GLU A 133 6.92 2.83 15.36
C GLU A 133 8.04 1.78 15.43
N CYS A 134 7.79 0.59 14.89
CA CYS A 134 8.73 -0.55 14.96
C CYS A 134 9.72 -0.61 13.81
N CYS A 135 9.81 0.43 12.95
CA CYS A 135 10.73 0.49 11.81
C CYS A 135 10.65 -0.77 10.92
N PHE A 136 9.44 -1.30 10.71
CA PHE A 136 9.19 -2.52 9.92
C PHE A 136 9.95 -3.77 10.45
N GLU A 137 10.39 -3.78 11.71
CA GLU A 137 10.97 -4.98 12.34
C GLU A 137 9.88 -5.97 12.69
N GLN A 138 9.96 -7.13 12.04
CA GLN A 138 9.24 -8.39 12.27
C GLN A 138 8.07 -8.36 13.27
N HIS A 139 6.88 -8.13 12.78
CA HIS A 139 5.71 -8.75 13.37
C HIS A 139 4.92 -9.44 12.25
N PRO A 140 4.73 -10.78 12.30
CA PRO A 140 3.72 -11.43 11.47
C PRO A 140 2.37 -10.98 11.99
N THR A 141 2.03 -9.78 11.60
CA THR A 141 0.93 -9.04 12.14
C THR A 141 -0.40 -9.51 11.53
N ASP A 142 -1.38 -9.19 12.17
CA ASP A 142 -2.81 -9.04 12.02
C ASP A 142 -3.35 -8.80 10.59
N ASP A 143 -2.53 -8.88 9.54
CA ASP A 143 -2.94 -8.72 8.13
C ASP A 143 -4.10 -9.63 7.78
N LYS A 144 -4.08 -10.85 8.30
CA LYS A 144 -5.20 -11.80 8.15
C LYS A 144 -6.46 -11.31 8.85
N HIS A 145 -6.32 -10.64 9.98
CA HIS A 145 -7.45 -10.11 10.74
C HIS A 145 -8.06 -8.90 10.04
N VAL A 146 -7.21 -7.99 9.56
CA VAL A 146 -7.64 -6.82 8.76
C VAL A 146 -8.35 -7.26 7.47
N ALA A 147 -7.77 -8.22 6.73
CA ALA A 147 -8.38 -8.77 5.52
C ALA A 147 -9.71 -9.48 5.81
N GLN A 148 -9.82 -10.22 6.91
CA GLN A 148 -11.06 -10.86 7.32
C GLN A 148 -12.15 -9.85 7.63
N LYS A 149 -11.86 -8.77 8.35
CA LYS A 149 -12.82 -7.71 8.64
C LYS A 149 -13.30 -6.97 7.40
N ALA A 150 -12.42 -6.72 6.43
CA ALA A 150 -12.83 -6.17 5.14
C ALA A 150 -13.85 -7.06 4.44
N HIS A 151 -13.60 -8.38 4.45
CA HIS A 151 -14.52 -9.37 3.90
C HIS A 151 -15.88 -9.39 4.61
N GLU A 152 -15.88 -9.34 5.94
CA GLU A 152 -17.10 -9.31 6.76
C GLU A 152 -17.91 -8.03 6.50
N LEU A 153 -17.27 -6.87 6.41
CA LEU A 153 -17.91 -5.59 6.08
C LEU A 153 -18.61 -5.64 4.71
N LYS A 154 -17.94 -6.13 3.68
CA LYS A 154 -18.53 -6.29 2.34
C LYS A 154 -19.75 -7.22 2.38
N ASN A 155 -19.63 -8.34 3.10
CA ASN A 155 -20.75 -9.28 3.27
C ASN A 155 -21.93 -8.66 4.03
N LEU A 156 -21.69 -7.82 5.04
CA LEU A 156 -22.73 -7.08 5.74
C LEU A 156 -23.50 -6.16 4.78
N ILE A 157 -22.77 -5.39 3.96
CA ILE A 157 -23.39 -4.49 2.97
C ILE A 157 -24.22 -5.31 1.96
N ILE A 158 -23.65 -6.38 1.39
CA ILE A 158 -24.30 -7.16 0.32
C ILE A 158 -25.54 -7.91 0.84
N LYS A 159 -25.48 -8.47 2.05
CA LYS A 159 -26.55 -9.36 2.56
C LYS A 159 -27.65 -8.63 3.30
N TYR A 160 -27.28 -7.59 4.05
CA TYR A 160 -28.15 -7.03 5.06
C TYR A 160 -28.52 -5.58 4.84
N TYR A 161 -27.90 -4.91 3.88
CA TYR A 161 -28.37 -3.56 3.56
C TYR A 161 -29.78 -3.63 2.99
N PRO A 162 -30.76 -2.92 3.60
CA PRO A 162 -32.15 -3.01 3.20
C PRO A 162 -32.31 -2.51 1.77
N HIS A 163 -32.66 -3.44 0.89
CA HIS A 163 -32.99 -3.11 -0.48
C HIS A 163 -34.50 -2.84 -0.54
N ASN A 164 -34.85 -1.57 -0.74
CA ASN A 164 -36.25 -1.17 -0.83
C ASN A 164 -36.78 -1.51 -2.22
N GLN A 165 -37.12 -2.81 -2.45
CA GLN A 165 -37.61 -3.32 -3.75
C GLN A 165 -39.00 -2.75 -4.13
N GLN A 166 -39.69 -2.08 -3.21
CA GLN A 166 -41.07 -1.64 -3.42
C GLN A 166 -41.20 -0.22 -3.98
N HIS A 167 -40.14 0.58 -3.97
CA HIS A 167 -40.17 1.94 -4.48
C HIS A 167 -39.07 2.16 -5.55
N GLN A 168 -39.47 2.07 -6.81
CA GLN A 168 -38.71 2.66 -7.91
C GLN A 168 -38.80 4.19 -7.75
N SER A 169 -37.86 4.77 -7.04
CA SER A 169 -37.73 6.22 -6.88
C SER A 169 -36.32 6.67 -7.25
N PRO A 170 -36.14 7.89 -7.72
CA PRO A 170 -34.80 8.42 -8.01
C PRO A 170 -33.85 8.35 -6.81
N GLN A 171 -34.37 8.44 -5.58
CA GLN A 171 -33.60 8.30 -4.34
C GLN A 171 -33.11 6.86 -4.14
N ALA A 172 -33.95 5.85 -4.40
CA ALA A 172 -33.57 4.43 -4.29
C ALA A 172 -32.48 4.05 -5.33
N ASP A 173 -32.58 4.61 -6.53
CA ASP A 173 -31.58 4.41 -7.58
C ASP A 173 -30.24 5.07 -7.19
N GLU A 174 -30.27 6.28 -6.64
CA GLU A 174 -29.08 6.98 -6.14
C GLU A 174 -28.43 6.22 -4.99
N GLN A 175 -29.22 5.79 -4.00
CA GLN A 175 -28.74 4.97 -2.91
C GLN A 175 -28.02 3.70 -3.39
N THR A 176 -28.63 3.00 -4.34
CA THR A 176 -28.06 1.81 -4.95
C THR A 176 -26.72 2.11 -5.60
N ARG A 177 -26.60 3.20 -6.37
CA ARG A 177 -25.35 3.63 -7.00
C ARG A 177 -24.26 3.92 -5.97
N LEU A 178 -24.59 4.63 -4.89
CA LEU A 178 -23.63 4.93 -3.82
C LEU A 178 -23.14 3.68 -3.12
N LEU A 179 -24.00 2.68 -2.87
CA LEU A 179 -23.60 1.41 -2.28
C LEU A 179 -22.66 0.61 -3.20
N TYR A 180 -22.97 0.54 -4.49
CA TYR A 180 -22.05 -0.10 -5.46
C TYR A 180 -20.74 0.64 -5.55
N THR A 181 -20.73 1.98 -5.49
CA THR A 181 -19.52 2.79 -5.46
C THR A 181 -18.70 2.49 -4.21
N ALA A 182 -19.31 2.47 -3.03
CA ALA A 182 -18.62 2.15 -1.78
C ALA A 182 -18.04 0.73 -1.78
N LEU A 183 -18.79 -0.26 -2.28
CA LEU A 183 -18.31 -1.64 -2.44
C LEU A 183 -17.11 -1.70 -3.40
N HIS A 184 -17.19 -1.04 -4.56
CA HIS A 184 -16.09 -1.00 -5.50
C HIS A 184 -14.83 -0.37 -4.88
N GLU A 185 -14.99 0.74 -4.18
CA GLU A 185 -13.88 1.41 -3.47
C GLU A 185 -13.31 0.53 -2.34
N LEU A 186 -14.13 -0.23 -1.61
CA LEU A 186 -13.67 -1.20 -0.60
C LEU A 186 -12.87 -2.36 -1.23
N TYR A 187 -13.34 -2.95 -2.34
CA TYR A 187 -12.61 -3.99 -3.04
C TYR A 187 -11.27 -3.48 -3.58
N HIS A 188 -11.27 -2.26 -4.08
CA HIS A 188 -10.06 -1.63 -4.58
C HIS A 188 -9.06 -1.35 -3.46
N PHE A 189 -9.53 -0.81 -2.34
CA PHE A 189 -8.73 -0.56 -1.15
C PHE A 189 -8.11 -1.86 -0.59
N GLU A 190 -8.90 -2.92 -0.45
CA GLU A 190 -8.43 -4.22 0.03
C GLU A 190 -7.32 -4.78 -0.87
N LYS A 191 -7.47 -4.66 -2.19
CA LYS A 191 -6.43 -5.09 -3.14
C LYS A 191 -5.15 -4.27 -3.01
N GLU A 192 -5.27 -2.95 -2.81
CA GLU A 192 -4.12 -2.05 -2.64
C GLU A 192 -3.42 -2.31 -1.30
N LEU A 193 -4.17 -2.52 -0.21
CA LEU A 193 -3.64 -2.88 1.09
C LEU A 193 -2.91 -4.24 1.06
N ALA A 194 -3.50 -5.25 0.41
CA ALA A 194 -2.84 -6.54 0.25
C ALA A 194 -1.52 -6.45 -0.54
N LEU A 195 -1.46 -5.62 -1.58
CA LEU A 195 -0.21 -5.37 -2.29
C LEU A 195 0.81 -4.67 -1.39
N HIS A 196 0.38 -3.71 -0.58
CA HIS A 196 1.21 -2.99 0.38
C HIS A 196 1.87 -3.96 1.37
N CYS A 197 1.10 -4.78 2.08
CA CYS A 197 1.62 -5.81 2.98
C CYS A 197 2.56 -6.81 2.28
N ASN A 198 2.22 -7.23 1.06
CA ASN A 198 3.10 -8.11 0.29
C ASN A 198 4.44 -7.45 -0.09
N ILE A 199 4.47 -6.15 -0.36
CA ILE A 199 5.72 -5.41 -0.62
C ILE A 199 6.57 -5.34 0.66
N GLU A 200 5.95 -5.16 1.81
CA GLU A 200 6.64 -5.22 3.10
C GLU A 200 7.27 -6.59 3.35
N ASP A 201 6.48 -7.64 3.23
CA ASP A 201 6.92 -9.00 3.50
C ASP A 201 8.01 -9.52 2.54
N HIS A 202 7.88 -9.20 1.25
CA HIS A 202 8.71 -9.82 0.22
C HIS A 202 9.85 -8.93 -0.30
N ILE A 203 9.80 -7.62 -0.05
CA ILE A 203 10.83 -6.68 -0.51
C ILE A 203 11.47 -5.95 0.68
N MET A 204 10.69 -5.34 1.57
CA MET A 204 11.23 -4.52 2.65
C MET A 204 11.94 -5.35 3.72
N LEU A 205 11.28 -6.36 4.29
CA LEU A 205 11.85 -7.21 5.33
C LEU A 205 13.12 -7.96 4.88
N PRO A 206 13.16 -8.57 3.68
CA PRO A 206 14.40 -9.16 3.16
C PRO A 206 15.53 -8.14 2.96
N ALA A 207 15.23 -6.93 2.48
CA ALA A 207 16.22 -5.88 2.28
C ALA A 207 16.85 -5.43 3.61
N ILE A 208 16.03 -5.18 4.65
CA ILE A 208 16.51 -4.85 6.00
C ILE A 208 17.37 -5.99 6.56
N SER A 209 16.93 -7.24 6.42
CA SER A 209 17.67 -8.41 6.93
C SER A 209 19.04 -8.55 6.27
N SER A 210 19.13 -8.30 4.97
CA SER A 210 20.40 -8.34 4.21
C SER A 210 21.36 -7.25 4.67
N GLN A 211 20.88 -6.02 4.87
CA GLN A 211 21.71 -4.90 5.32
C GLN A 211 22.26 -5.14 6.74
N ASN A 212 21.45 -5.68 7.66
CA ASN A 212 21.88 -6.00 9.02
C ASN A 212 23.01 -7.06 9.04
N ILE A 213 23.00 -8.04 8.11
CA ILE A 213 24.05 -9.05 7.98
C ILE A 213 25.35 -8.42 7.47
N GLU A 214 25.28 -7.53 6.49
CA GLU A 214 26.45 -6.82 5.95
C GLU A 214 27.10 -5.91 6.99
N ASP A 215 26.30 -5.16 7.75
CA ASP A 215 26.78 -4.30 8.82
C ASP A 215 27.45 -5.09 9.95
N ALA A 216 26.88 -6.24 10.34
CA ALA A 216 27.48 -7.13 11.32
C ALA A 216 28.81 -7.72 10.85
N SER A 217 28.92 -8.07 9.57
CA SER A 217 30.14 -8.61 8.95
C SER A 217 31.26 -7.55 8.89
N ASN A 218 30.91 -6.33 8.51
CA ASN A 218 31.84 -5.20 8.45
C ASN A 218 32.39 -4.81 9.83
N VAL A 219 31.57 -4.90 10.89
CA VAL A 219 32.00 -4.65 12.29
C VAL A 219 32.95 -5.77 12.76
N ALA A 220 32.70 -7.03 12.40
CA ALA A 220 33.56 -8.16 12.75
C ALA A 220 34.95 -8.05 12.06
N GLU A 221 35.00 -7.66 10.79
CA GLU A 221 36.26 -7.44 10.05
C GLU A 221 37.07 -6.26 10.64
N LYS A 222 36.43 -5.15 11.01
CA LYS A 222 37.12 -4.03 11.67
C LYS A 222 37.74 -4.43 13.01
N ASN A 223 37.04 -5.19 13.82
CA ASN A 223 37.54 -5.65 15.11
C ASN A 223 38.73 -6.60 14.96
N THR A 224 38.75 -7.44 13.93
CA THR A 224 39.88 -8.33 13.64
C THR A 224 41.12 -7.60 13.11
N THR A 225 40.95 -6.55 12.34
CA THR A 225 42.06 -5.70 11.85
C THR A 225 42.67 -4.85 12.94
N ASP A 226 41.86 -4.31 13.86
CA ASP A 226 42.36 -3.53 15.01
C ASP A 226 43.12 -4.42 16.02
N ASP A 227 42.67 -5.68 16.23
CA ASP A 227 43.35 -6.63 17.15
C ASP A 227 44.69 -7.13 16.56
N LEU A 228 44.82 -7.22 15.24
CA LEU A 228 46.06 -7.53 14.55
C LEU A 228 47.07 -6.38 14.59
N SER A 229 46.59 -5.14 14.41
CA SER A 229 47.45 -3.94 14.50
C SER A 229 47.98 -3.68 15.91
N ALA A 230 47.18 -3.98 16.93
CA ALA A 230 47.56 -3.87 18.34
C ALA A 230 48.66 -4.91 18.73
N ARG A 231 48.62 -6.09 18.15
CA ARG A 231 49.65 -7.14 18.39
C ARG A 231 50.97 -6.88 17.69
N GLU A 232 50.99 -6.17 16.56
CA GLU A 232 52.25 -5.80 15.87
C GLU A 232 53.00 -4.67 16.61
N VAL A 233 52.34 -3.85 17.40
CA VAL A 233 52.98 -2.76 18.21
C VAL A 233 53.61 -3.28 19.52
N GLU A 234 53.24 -4.47 20.00
CA GLU A 234 53.80 -5.07 21.22
C GLU A 234 55.12 -5.87 21.00
N VAL A 235 55.57 -5.98 19.75
CA VAL A 235 56.78 -6.79 19.36
C VAL A 235 58.00 -5.90 18.97
N LEU A 236 57.93 -4.57 19.12
CA LEU A 236 59.03 -3.63 18.94
C LEU A 236 59.38 -2.95 20.26
#